data_f9dcc0156dddbc5bf5412712c49034bd
#
_entry.id   f9dcc0156dddbc5bf5412712c49034bd
#
_cell.length_a   1.000
_cell.length_b   1.000
_cell.length_c   1.000
_cell.angle_alpha   90.00
_cell.angle_beta   90.00
_cell.angle_gamma   90.00
#
_symmetry.space_group_name_H-M   'P 1'
#
loop_
_entity.id
_entity.type
_entity.pdbx_description
1 polymer ?
#
loop_
_entity_poly.entity_id
_entity_poly.type
_entity_poly.pdbx_seq_one_letter_code
_entity_poly.pdbx_strand_id
1 'polypeptide(L)'
;TDETLLVRAEAKIHLQQYASAINDLNMWTGKFIKKDVTIGGYTSKNQFTQQEIVDFYNNLAYSSTATDNGATQKKRLAPSFTIANDGIQEPLLHYLLQCRRILTLGEGLRWQDIRRYNIEVARYQRDNRNRNNSTIKAILPPDDLKRTIQLPDAVIGAGMQANPR
;
A
#
# COMPACT_ATOMS: atom_id res chain seq x y z
N THR A 1 18.32 -0.13 9.59
CA THR A 1 17.98 0.41 8.27
C THR A 1 16.59 1.02 8.29
N ASP A 2 16.25 1.85 7.32
CA ASP A 2 14.95 2.51 7.24
C ASP A 2 13.81 1.51 7.02
N GLU A 3 14.06 0.46 6.24
CA GLU A 3 13.10 -0.64 6.05
C GLU A 3 12.84 -1.40 7.36
N THR A 4 13.89 -1.71 8.13
CA THR A 4 13.77 -2.39 9.43
C THR A 4 12.91 -1.57 10.40
N LEU A 5 13.01 -0.24 10.37
CA LEU A 5 12.19 0.64 11.19
C LEU A 5 10.70 0.53 10.82
N LEU A 6 10.38 0.50 9.52
CA LEU A 6 8.99 0.32 9.05
C LEU A 6 8.45 -1.09 9.34
N VAL A 7 9.29 -2.14 9.23
CA VAL A 7 8.91 -3.50 9.63
C VAL A 7 8.61 -3.58 11.13
N ARG A 8 9.41 -2.91 11.96
CA ARG A 8 9.15 -2.82 13.40
C ARG A 8 7.86 -2.07 13.71
N ALA A 9 7.61 -0.96 12.99
CA ALA A 9 6.35 -0.23 13.11
C ALA A 9 5.15 -1.12 12.75
N GLU A 10 5.24 -1.92 11.68
CA GLU A 10 4.21 -2.89 11.28
C GLU A 10 3.92 -3.90 12.39
N ALA A 11 4.96 -4.52 12.94
CA ALA A 11 4.82 -5.47 14.04
C ALA A 11 4.12 -4.83 15.26
N LYS A 12 4.50 -3.60 15.62
CA LYS A 12 3.86 -2.86 16.72
C LYS A 12 2.38 -2.54 16.44
N ILE A 13 2.03 -2.20 15.19
CA ILE A 13 0.63 -1.98 14.79
C ILE A 13 -0.17 -3.26 15.01
N HIS A 14 0.34 -4.42 14.56
CA HIS A 14 -0.34 -5.70 14.76
C HIS A 14 -0.45 -6.12 16.22
N LEU A 15 0.50 -5.72 17.04
CA LEU A 15 0.45 -5.91 18.52
C LEU A 15 -0.36 -4.83 19.23
N GLN A 16 -1.05 -3.94 18.51
CA GLN A 16 -1.83 -2.83 19.06
C GLN A 16 -1.01 -1.85 19.93
N GLN A 17 0.30 -1.81 19.75
CA GLN A 17 1.21 -0.88 20.40
C GLN A 17 1.27 0.45 19.61
N TYR A 18 0.14 1.08 19.42
CA TYR A 18 -0.05 2.18 18.46
C TYR A 18 0.85 3.38 18.73
N ALA A 19 0.94 3.84 19.98
CA ALA A 19 1.80 4.97 20.33
C ALA A 19 3.28 4.71 19.97
N SER A 20 3.77 3.49 20.24
CA SER A 20 5.14 3.10 19.89
C SER A 20 5.35 2.94 18.39
N ALA A 21 4.33 2.46 17.66
CA ALA A 21 4.36 2.37 16.20
C ALA A 21 4.43 3.76 15.55
N ILE A 22 3.63 4.70 16.06
CA ILE A 22 3.61 6.08 15.56
C ILE A 22 4.95 6.78 15.80
N ASN A 23 5.60 6.52 16.91
CA ASN A 23 6.96 7.04 17.16
C ASN A 23 7.95 6.54 16.10
N ASP A 24 7.88 5.26 15.72
CA ASP A 24 8.73 4.72 14.65
C ASP A 24 8.40 5.34 13.29
N LEU A 25 7.13 5.49 12.97
CA LEU A 25 6.68 6.14 11.72
C LEU A 25 7.11 7.61 11.67
N ASN A 26 6.97 8.35 12.76
CA ASN A 26 7.41 9.73 12.88
C ASN A 26 8.95 9.87 12.80
N MET A 27 9.68 8.90 13.34
CA MET A 27 11.13 8.85 13.19
C MET A 27 11.54 8.69 11.71
N TRP A 28 10.82 7.86 10.96
CA TRP A 28 11.03 7.67 9.53
C TRP A 28 10.62 8.93 8.74
N THR A 29 9.40 9.42 8.90
CA THR A 29 8.89 10.59 8.16
C THR A 29 9.70 11.84 8.44
N GLY A 30 10.19 12.00 9.67
CA GLY A 30 11.07 13.10 10.05
C GLY A 30 12.37 13.18 9.24
N LYS A 31 12.85 12.05 8.70
CA LYS A 31 14.03 11.98 7.83
C LYS A 31 13.70 12.14 6.34
N PHE A 32 12.60 11.55 5.90
CA PHE A 32 12.26 11.44 4.47
C PHE A 32 11.33 12.54 3.96
N ILE A 33 10.54 13.15 4.85
CA ILE A 33 9.58 14.19 4.47
C ILE A 33 10.10 15.55 4.95
N LYS A 34 10.37 16.44 4.00
CA LYS A 34 10.72 17.82 4.33
C LYS A 34 9.48 18.54 4.85
N LYS A 35 9.56 19.08 6.06
CA LYS A 35 8.47 19.87 6.65
C LYS A 35 8.47 21.32 6.14
N ASP A 36 7.35 21.99 6.32
CA ASP A 36 7.16 23.41 6.03
C ASP A 36 7.41 23.80 4.57
N VAL A 37 7.22 22.88 3.63
CA VAL A 37 7.23 23.15 2.19
C VAL A 37 5.79 23.30 1.71
N THR A 38 5.46 24.45 1.15
CA THR A 38 4.12 24.72 0.61
C THR A 38 4.10 24.55 -0.90
N ILE A 39 3.25 23.62 -1.38
CA ILE A 39 3.02 23.35 -2.79
C ILE A 39 1.52 23.25 -3.02
N GLY A 40 0.98 24.03 -3.97
CA GLY A 40 -0.45 23.95 -4.32
C GLY A 40 -1.39 24.27 -3.17
N GLY A 41 -0.99 25.14 -2.23
CA GLY A 41 -1.79 25.50 -1.06
C GLY A 41 -1.70 24.50 0.12
N TYR A 42 -0.91 23.44 -0.01
CA TYR A 42 -0.67 22.47 1.07
C TYR A 42 0.72 22.64 1.64
N THR A 43 0.84 22.73 2.96
CA THR A 43 2.11 22.77 3.67
C THR A 43 2.45 21.36 4.19
N SER A 44 3.64 20.86 3.86
CA SER A 44 4.08 19.55 4.26
C SER A 44 4.34 19.45 5.77
N LYS A 45 3.96 18.31 6.34
CA LYS A 45 4.17 17.94 7.74
C LYS A 45 4.89 16.59 7.79
N ASN A 46 5.72 16.37 8.79
CA ASN A 46 6.49 15.13 8.94
C ASN A 46 6.38 14.48 10.33
N GLN A 47 5.51 15.02 11.17
CA GLN A 47 5.16 14.46 12.48
C GLN A 47 3.64 14.42 12.59
N PHE A 48 3.10 13.27 12.95
CA PHE A 48 1.65 13.05 12.99
C PHE A 48 1.25 12.41 14.31
N THR A 49 0.12 12.82 14.86
CA THR A 49 -0.52 12.15 15.98
C THR A 49 -1.37 10.98 15.49
N GLN A 50 -1.72 10.06 16.39
CA GLN A 50 -2.66 8.97 16.08
C GLN A 50 -3.97 9.51 15.52
N GLN A 51 -4.54 10.52 16.15
CA GLN A 51 -5.82 11.09 15.75
C GLN A 51 -5.78 11.65 14.33
N GLU A 52 -4.72 12.39 13.98
CA GLU A 52 -4.56 12.94 12.63
C GLU A 52 -4.50 11.85 11.55
N ILE A 53 -3.79 10.76 11.82
CA ILE A 53 -3.69 9.62 10.89
C ILE A 53 -5.06 8.94 10.76
N VAL A 54 -5.72 8.68 11.88
CA VAL A 54 -7.03 8.02 11.93
C VAL A 54 -8.09 8.86 11.20
N ASP A 55 -8.16 10.15 11.51
CA ASP A 55 -9.12 11.07 10.89
C ASP A 55 -8.89 11.17 9.38
N PHE A 56 -7.62 11.30 8.96
CA PHE A 56 -7.29 11.37 7.54
C PHE A 56 -7.80 10.13 6.77
N TYR A 57 -7.46 8.93 7.23
CA TYR A 57 -7.85 7.72 6.52
C TYR A 57 -9.34 7.35 6.67
N ASN A 58 -9.99 7.73 7.77
CA ASN A 58 -11.43 7.49 7.94
C ASN A 58 -12.26 8.43 7.07
N ASN A 59 -11.76 9.64 6.78
CA ASN A 59 -12.41 10.57 5.86
C ASN A 59 -12.18 10.23 4.38
N LEU A 60 -11.21 9.36 4.07
CA LEU A 60 -11.00 8.90 2.71
C LEU A 60 -11.93 7.73 2.37
N ALA A 61 -12.61 7.85 1.23
CA ALA A 61 -13.31 6.72 0.65
C ALA A 61 -12.31 5.65 0.14
N TYR A 62 -12.71 4.39 0.18
CA TYR A 62 -11.93 3.35 -0.48
C TYR A 62 -11.91 3.59 -1.99
N SER A 63 -10.74 3.51 -2.58
CA SER A 63 -10.59 3.58 -4.03
C SER A 63 -11.32 2.41 -4.69
N SER A 64 -12.18 2.73 -5.63
CA SER A 64 -12.88 1.75 -6.47
C SER A 64 -12.18 1.63 -7.81
N THR A 65 -11.99 0.41 -8.30
CA THR A 65 -11.46 0.18 -9.66
C THR A 65 -12.35 0.77 -10.74
N ALA A 66 -13.63 0.97 -10.46
CA ALA A 66 -14.57 1.57 -11.40
C ALA A 66 -14.45 3.10 -11.50
N THR A 67 -13.97 3.78 -10.46
CA THR A 67 -14.09 5.25 -10.34
C THR A 67 -12.79 5.97 -9.98
N ASP A 68 -11.72 5.27 -9.61
CA ASP A 68 -10.56 5.92 -9.01
C ASP A 68 -9.51 6.45 -10.00
N ASN A 69 -9.70 6.26 -11.30
CA ASN A 69 -8.76 6.70 -12.35
C ASN A 69 -7.28 6.42 -12.02
N GLY A 70 -7.01 5.36 -11.27
CA GLY A 70 -5.68 5.01 -10.81
C GLY A 70 -5.29 5.61 -9.46
N ALA A 71 -6.18 6.30 -8.74
CA ALA A 71 -5.94 6.72 -7.36
C ALA A 71 -5.67 5.50 -6.46
N THR A 72 -4.72 5.61 -5.55
CA THR A 72 -4.27 4.49 -4.72
C THR A 72 -4.11 4.86 -3.25
N GLN A 73 -4.76 5.93 -2.81
CA GLN A 73 -4.58 6.45 -1.44
C GLN A 73 -5.11 5.50 -0.38
N LYS A 74 -6.28 4.89 -0.63
CA LYS A 74 -6.88 3.93 0.29
C LYS A 74 -7.49 2.77 -0.51
N LYS A 75 -6.89 1.59 -0.46
CA LYS A 75 -7.40 0.35 -1.05
C LYS A 75 -7.89 -0.58 0.06
N ARG A 76 -8.90 -1.41 -0.22
CA ARG A 76 -9.31 -2.44 0.75
C ARG A 76 -8.15 -3.38 1.02
N LEU A 77 -7.94 -3.68 2.30
CA LEU A 77 -6.99 -4.68 2.77
C LEU A 77 -7.78 -5.97 3.06
N ALA A 78 -7.33 -7.08 2.50
CA ALA A 78 -7.97 -8.39 2.68
C ALA A 78 -6.92 -9.48 2.96
N PRO A 79 -6.00 -9.29 3.94
CA PRO A 79 -4.95 -10.25 4.24
C PRO A 79 -5.54 -11.54 4.80
N SER A 80 -4.74 -12.62 4.81
CA SER A 80 -5.08 -13.89 5.45
C SER A 80 -5.03 -13.86 6.98
N PHE A 81 -4.51 -12.78 7.57
CA PHE A 81 -4.48 -12.52 9.00
C PHE A 81 -5.53 -11.47 9.40
N THR A 82 -5.90 -11.45 10.67
CA THR A 82 -6.92 -10.52 11.16
C THR A 82 -6.35 -9.11 11.33
N ILE A 83 -7.06 -8.10 10.84
CA ILE A 83 -6.91 -6.70 11.20
C ILE A 83 -7.95 -6.39 12.28
N ALA A 84 -7.53 -5.78 13.39
CA ALA A 84 -8.45 -5.43 14.46
C ALA A 84 -9.48 -4.40 13.98
N ASN A 85 -10.74 -4.64 14.33
CA ASN A 85 -11.83 -3.72 14.02
C ASN A 85 -12.01 -2.69 15.16
N ASP A 86 -10.94 -1.96 15.44
CA ASP A 86 -10.89 -0.96 16.52
C ASP A 86 -10.91 0.49 16.00
N GLY A 87 -11.00 0.66 14.68
CA GLY A 87 -10.97 1.96 14.02
C GLY A 87 -9.59 2.63 13.98
N ILE A 88 -8.53 1.98 14.51
CA ILE A 88 -7.17 2.53 14.60
C ILE A 88 -6.18 1.72 13.77
N GLN A 89 -6.24 0.39 13.84
CA GLN A 89 -5.23 -0.48 13.22
C GLN A 89 -5.19 -0.31 11.69
N GLU A 90 -6.33 -0.35 11.02
CA GLU A 90 -6.38 -0.22 9.55
C GLU A 90 -5.88 1.13 9.05
N PRO A 91 -6.30 2.31 9.61
CA PRO A 91 -5.70 3.60 9.31
C PRO A 91 -4.18 3.64 9.43
N LEU A 92 -3.64 3.08 10.51
CA LEU A 92 -2.19 3.03 10.72
C LEU A 92 -1.48 2.12 9.71
N LEU A 93 -2.09 1.00 9.31
CA LEU A 93 -1.57 0.14 8.24
C LEU A 93 -1.56 0.87 6.90
N HIS A 94 -2.59 1.65 6.57
CA HIS A 94 -2.58 2.48 5.36
C HIS A 94 -1.45 3.51 5.38
N TYR A 95 -1.22 4.15 6.52
CA TYR A 95 -0.13 5.11 6.67
C TYR A 95 1.25 4.43 6.54
N LEU A 96 1.46 3.29 7.19
CA LEU A 96 2.65 2.47 7.05
C LEU A 96 2.90 2.07 5.58
N LEU A 97 1.86 1.57 4.89
CA LEU A 97 1.96 1.17 3.49
C LEU A 97 2.31 2.35 2.57
N GLN A 98 1.87 3.56 2.90
CA GLN A 98 2.27 4.76 2.18
C GLN A 98 3.75 5.10 2.42
N CYS A 99 4.25 5.00 3.66
CA CYS A 99 5.67 5.16 3.97
C CYS A 99 6.53 4.13 3.23
N ARG A 100 6.13 2.85 3.25
CA ARG A 100 6.82 1.79 2.50
C ARG A 100 6.83 2.06 0.99
N ARG A 101 5.71 2.50 0.44
CA ARG A 101 5.59 2.85 -0.98
C ARG A 101 6.54 3.97 -1.39
N ILE A 102 6.73 4.97 -0.52
CA ILE A 102 7.69 6.06 -0.75
C ILE A 102 9.12 5.53 -0.67
N LEU A 103 9.44 4.75 0.36
CA LEU A 103 10.77 4.18 0.55
C LEU A 103 11.21 3.29 -0.61
N THR A 104 10.30 2.44 -1.11
CA THR A 104 10.61 1.42 -2.11
C THR A 104 10.21 1.81 -3.54
N LEU A 105 10.07 3.12 -3.79
CA LEU A 105 9.69 3.63 -5.11
C LEU A 105 10.73 3.24 -6.16
N GLY A 106 10.28 2.52 -7.20
CA GLY A 106 11.15 2.04 -8.27
C GLY A 106 11.91 0.74 -7.99
N GLU A 107 11.82 0.18 -6.77
CA GLU A 107 12.54 -1.04 -6.39
C GLU A 107 11.74 -2.35 -6.62
N GLY A 108 10.49 -2.25 -7.06
CA GLY A 108 9.61 -3.41 -7.28
C GLY A 108 9.04 -4.06 -6.00
N LEU A 109 9.46 -3.61 -4.82
CA LEU A 109 9.06 -4.20 -3.53
C LEU A 109 7.58 -3.97 -3.18
N ARG A 110 6.90 -3.05 -3.86
CA ARG A 110 5.45 -2.82 -3.69
C ARG A 110 4.63 -4.09 -3.91
N TRP A 111 5.12 -5.02 -4.76
CA TRP A 111 4.46 -6.30 -4.99
C TRP A 111 4.33 -7.15 -3.73
N GLN A 112 5.30 -7.08 -2.83
CA GLN A 112 5.27 -7.81 -1.55
C GLN A 112 4.13 -7.29 -0.66
N ASP A 113 3.95 -5.96 -0.58
CA ASP A 113 2.85 -5.35 0.17
C ASP A 113 1.49 -5.70 -0.44
N ILE A 114 1.38 -5.66 -1.78
CA ILE A 114 0.15 -6.04 -2.50
C ILE A 114 -0.24 -7.49 -2.20
N ARG A 115 0.72 -8.40 -2.19
CA ARG A 115 0.46 -9.80 -1.85
C ARG A 115 0.12 -10.00 -0.39
N ARG A 116 0.90 -9.38 0.52
CA ARG A 116 0.73 -9.54 1.97
C ARG A 116 -0.64 -9.05 2.44
N TYR A 117 -1.07 -7.91 1.94
CA TYR A 117 -2.35 -7.30 2.29
C TYR A 117 -3.46 -7.61 1.30
N ASN A 118 -3.20 -8.48 0.32
CA ASN A 118 -4.16 -8.95 -0.67
C ASN A 118 -4.91 -7.82 -1.38
N ILE A 119 -4.17 -6.77 -1.74
CA ILE A 119 -4.70 -5.54 -2.31
C ILE A 119 -5.08 -5.78 -3.77
N GLU A 120 -6.29 -5.36 -4.16
CA GLU A 120 -6.72 -5.37 -5.56
C GLU A 120 -5.84 -4.45 -6.42
N VAL A 121 -5.45 -4.91 -7.60
CA VAL A 121 -4.67 -4.14 -8.57
C VAL A 121 -5.44 -4.01 -9.88
N ALA A 122 -5.68 -2.78 -10.31
CA ALA A 122 -6.22 -2.48 -11.63
C ALA A 122 -5.10 -2.03 -12.57
N ARG A 123 -5.10 -2.58 -13.78
CA ARG A 123 -4.24 -2.14 -14.87
C ARG A 123 -5.01 -1.18 -15.77
N TYR A 124 -4.55 0.05 -15.80
CA TYR A 124 -5.13 1.10 -16.63
C TYR A 124 -4.38 1.24 -17.95
N GLN A 125 -5.14 1.45 -19.03
CA GLN A 125 -4.61 1.97 -20.27
C GLN A 125 -4.98 3.44 -20.38
N ARG A 126 -3.98 4.31 -20.48
CA ARG A 126 -4.18 5.74 -20.69
C ARG A 126 -4.41 6.00 -22.20
N ASP A 127 -5.32 6.92 -22.48
CA ASP A 127 -5.45 7.46 -23.83
C ASP A 127 -4.26 8.41 -24.09
N ASN A 128 -3.52 8.16 -25.19
CA ASN A 128 -2.38 9.00 -25.56
C ASN A 128 -2.80 10.43 -25.93
N ARG A 129 -4.05 10.63 -26.31
CA ARG A 129 -4.60 11.93 -26.70
C ARG A 129 -5.21 12.70 -25.53
N ASN A 130 -5.73 11.98 -24.55
CA ASN A 130 -6.32 12.57 -23.35
C ASN A 130 -5.88 11.81 -22.11
N ARG A 131 -4.86 12.37 -21.41
CA ARG A 131 -4.27 11.75 -20.20
C ARG A 131 -5.25 11.59 -19.03
N ASN A 132 -6.38 12.31 -19.07
CA ASN A 132 -7.43 12.20 -18.07
C ASN A 132 -8.39 11.03 -18.36
N ASN A 133 -8.34 10.46 -19.58
CA ASN A 133 -9.12 9.30 -19.95
C ASN A 133 -8.30 8.02 -19.77
N SER A 134 -8.67 7.21 -18.80
CA SER A 134 -8.08 5.90 -18.57
C SER A 134 -9.17 4.84 -18.57
N THR A 135 -8.90 3.71 -19.23
CA THR A 135 -9.79 2.55 -19.22
C THR A 135 -9.12 1.41 -18.50
N ILE A 136 -9.90 0.67 -17.68
CA ILE A 136 -9.40 -0.53 -17.03
C ILE A 136 -9.28 -1.63 -18.09
N LYS A 137 -8.08 -2.20 -18.21
CA LYS A 137 -7.80 -3.33 -19.13
C LYS A 137 -7.84 -4.67 -18.43
N ALA A 138 -7.46 -4.71 -17.18
CA ALA A 138 -7.46 -5.92 -16.39
C ALA A 138 -7.53 -5.58 -14.90
N ILE A 139 -8.11 -6.47 -14.12
CA ILE A 139 -8.14 -6.41 -12.66
C ILE A 139 -7.52 -7.69 -12.14
N LEU A 140 -6.65 -7.57 -11.15
CA LEU A 140 -6.16 -8.67 -10.33
C LEU A 140 -6.87 -8.59 -8.98
N PRO A 141 -7.94 -9.35 -8.77
CA PRO A 141 -8.72 -9.30 -7.52
C PRO A 141 -7.94 -9.92 -6.35
N PRO A 142 -8.41 -9.72 -5.11
CA PRO A 142 -7.95 -10.53 -3.98
C PRO A 142 -8.05 -12.03 -4.28
N ASP A 143 -7.12 -12.83 -3.73
CA ASP A 143 -7.07 -14.28 -3.84
C ASP A 143 -6.96 -14.87 -5.27
N ASP A 144 -6.69 -14.05 -6.27
CA ASP A 144 -6.48 -14.53 -7.63
C ASP A 144 -5.21 -15.40 -7.70
N LEU A 145 -5.33 -16.58 -8.33
CA LEU A 145 -4.24 -17.54 -8.49
C LEU A 145 -3.04 -16.93 -9.26
N LYS A 146 -3.28 -15.97 -10.14
CA LYS A 146 -2.25 -15.21 -10.87
C LYS A 146 -1.35 -14.36 -9.98
N ARG A 147 -1.65 -14.23 -8.70
CA ARG A 147 -0.77 -13.59 -7.71
C ARG A 147 0.48 -14.44 -7.43
N THR A 148 0.46 -15.72 -7.78
CA THR A 148 1.63 -16.59 -7.75
C THR A 148 2.41 -16.43 -9.05
N ILE A 149 3.71 -16.12 -8.94
CA ILE A 149 4.59 -16.01 -10.10
C ILE A 149 4.69 -17.40 -10.76
N GLN A 150 4.49 -17.46 -12.09
CA GLN A 150 4.60 -18.71 -12.83
C GLN A 150 6.05 -19.20 -12.83
N LEU A 151 6.18 -20.53 -12.84
CA LEU A 151 7.47 -21.16 -13.04
C LEU A 151 7.98 -20.86 -14.48
N PRO A 152 9.30 -20.75 -14.69
CA PRO A 152 9.85 -20.62 -16.04
C PRO A 152 9.45 -21.81 -16.93
N ASP A 153 9.20 -21.54 -18.21
CA ASP A 153 8.77 -22.56 -19.17
C ASP A 153 9.75 -23.74 -19.27
N ALA A 154 11.05 -23.47 -19.12
CA ALA A 154 12.08 -24.53 -19.10
C ALA A 154 11.89 -25.49 -17.91
N VAL A 155 11.43 -25.02 -16.78
CA VAL A 155 11.19 -25.84 -15.57
C VAL A 155 9.90 -26.65 -15.72
N ILE A 156 8.87 -26.05 -16.32
CA ILE A 156 7.62 -26.75 -16.65
C ILE A 156 7.88 -27.81 -17.71
N GLY A 157 8.68 -27.50 -18.74
CA GLY A 157 9.09 -28.45 -19.76
C GLY A 157 9.94 -29.60 -19.24
N ALA A 158 10.64 -29.43 -18.11
CA ALA A 158 11.37 -30.49 -17.40
C ALA A 158 10.46 -31.36 -16.51
N GLY A 159 9.13 -31.17 -16.55
CA GLY A 159 8.15 -32.01 -15.87
C GLY A 159 7.61 -31.45 -14.55
N MET A 160 7.96 -30.22 -14.14
CA MET A 160 7.32 -29.60 -13.00
C MET A 160 5.91 -29.10 -13.35
N GLN A 161 4.97 -29.28 -12.42
CA GLN A 161 3.62 -28.80 -12.60
C GLN A 161 3.59 -27.26 -12.57
N ALA A 162 2.95 -26.66 -13.57
CA ALA A 162 2.73 -25.21 -13.61
C ALA A 162 1.88 -24.74 -12.42
N ASN A 163 2.13 -23.53 -11.91
CA ASN A 163 1.27 -22.93 -10.92
C ASN A 163 -0.14 -22.69 -11.51
N PRO A 164 -1.21 -22.90 -10.73
CA PRO A 164 -2.56 -22.67 -11.20
C PRO A 164 -2.78 -21.19 -11.56
N ARG A 165 -3.60 -20.94 -12.61
CA ARG A 165 -3.92 -19.61 -13.12
C ARG A 165 -5.38 -19.49 -13.54
#